data_449ff6c169bf27738bdd9cc80da66645
#
_entry.id   449ff6c169bf27738bdd9cc80da66645
#
_cell.length_a   1.000
_cell.length_b   1.000
_cell.length_c   1.000
_cell.angle_alpha   90.00
_cell.angle_beta   90.00
_cell.angle_gamma   90.00
#
_symmetry.space_group_name_H-M   'P 1'
#
loop_
_entity.id
_entity.type
_entity.pdbx_description
1 polymer ?
#
loop_
_entity_poly.entity_id
_entity_poly.type
_entity_poly.pdbx_seq_one_letter_code
_entity_poly.pdbx_strand_id
1 'polypeptide(L)'
;NGEHLEEGDWIMSYNGDVVVGARMWTGEYTDVPVMGYDGSEFSSIMTAGYCESGDVITFKVYDVSQDKLVEMDSPEATAWVGNNAMSVISMTDKILPTSIALGNAYPNPFNPSTTISYDISSDMNVNINVYDVQGRMVAELASGVKDQGRYEVMWNADNSSTGIYFV
;
A
#
# COMPACT_ATOMS: atom_id res chain seq x y z
N ASN A 1 -16.30 6.21 10.75
CA ASN A 1 -17.03 5.00 11.12
C ASN A 1 -16.56 3.94 10.13
N GLY A 2 -15.67 3.02 10.57
CA GLY A 2 -15.28 1.87 9.76
C GLY A 2 -16.54 1.04 9.51
N GLU A 3 -16.78 0.70 8.27
CA GLU A 3 -17.84 -0.23 7.91
C GLU A 3 -17.44 -1.59 8.47
N HIS A 4 -18.30 -2.19 9.28
CA HIS A 4 -18.06 -3.51 9.86
C HIS A 4 -18.38 -4.56 8.81
N LEU A 5 -17.53 -5.60 8.72
CA LEU A 5 -17.85 -6.79 7.95
C LEU A 5 -19.16 -7.41 8.44
N GLU A 6 -20.03 -7.75 7.50
CA GLU A 6 -21.33 -8.36 7.76
C GLU A 6 -21.36 -9.81 7.26
N GLU A 7 -22.34 -10.56 7.76
CA GLU A 7 -22.54 -11.94 7.29
C GLU A 7 -22.89 -11.94 5.78
N GLY A 8 -22.10 -12.66 5.01
CA GLY A 8 -22.22 -12.71 3.55
C GLY A 8 -21.08 -12.02 2.81
N ASP A 9 -20.32 -11.17 3.48
CA ASP A 9 -19.12 -10.56 2.89
C ASP A 9 -18.02 -11.59 2.65
N TRP A 10 -17.12 -11.30 1.72
CA TRP A 10 -16.01 -12.18 1.39
C TRP A 10 -14.68 -11.52 1.62
N ILE A 11 -13.78 -12.24 2.26
CA ILE A 11 -12.38 -11.86 2.35
C ILE A 11 -11.62 -12.62 1.26
N MET A 12 -10.89 -11.88 0.43
CA MET A 12 -10.12 -12.41 -0.68
C MET A 12 -8.63 -12.12 -0.48
N SER A 13 -7.80 -13.11 -0.73
CA SER A 13 -6.34 -12.98 -0.75
C SER A 13 -5.84 -12.90 -2.18
N TYR A 14 -4.85 -12.05 -2.42
CA TYR A 14 -4.29 -11.76 -3.73
C TYR A 14 -2.77 -11.90 -3.75
N ASN A 15 -2.25 -12.44 -4.86
CA ASN A 15 -0.86 -12.29 -5.26
C ASN A 15 -0.84 -11.37 -6.51
N GLY A 16 -0.42 -10.12 -6.34
CA GLY A 16 -0.63 -9.10 -7.37
C GLY A 16 -2.12 -8.96 -7.72
N ASP A 17 -2.48 -9.20 -8.98
CA ASP A 17 -3.86 -9.14 -9.48
C ASP A 17 -4.58 -10.51 -9.45
N VAL A 18 -3.90 -11.57 -9.04
CA VAL A 18 -4.45 -12.93 -9.04
C VAL A 18 -5.09 -13.25 -7.69
N VAL A 19 -6.36 -13.65 -7.69
CA VAL A 19 -7.02 -14.19 -6.49
C VAL A 19 -6.43 -15.55 -6.16
N VAL A 20 -5.83 -15.66 -4.99
CA VAL A 20 -5.18 -16.91 -4.52
C VAL A 20 -5.95 -17.58 -3.39
N GLY A 21 -7.05 -16.99 -2.97
CA GLY A 21 -7.99 -17.58 -2.04
C GLY A 21 -9.14 -16.65 -1.71
N ALA A 22 -10.22 -17.23 -1.22
CA ALA A 22 -11.38 -16.48 -0.75
C ALA A 22 -12.11 -17.25 0.34
N ARG A 23 -12.69 -16.51 1.28
CA ARG A 23 -13.53 -17.06 2.35
C ARG A 23 -14.66 -16.10 2.67
N MET A 24 -15.87 -16.63 2.83
CA MET A 24 -16.97 -15.85 3.39
C MET A 24 -16.65 -15.52 4.84
N TRP A 25 -16.89 -14.30 5.25
CA TRP A 25 -16.65 -13.87 6.61
C TRP A 25 -17.56 -14.61 7.60
N THR A 26 -16.96 -15.16 8.63
CA THR A 26 -17.64 -15.96 9.66
C THR A 26 -17.41 -15.42 11.08
N GLY A 27 -16.85 -14.22 11.19
CA GLY A 27 -16.53 -13.60 12.46
C GLY A 27 -15.05 -13.24 12.59
N GLU A 28 -14.67 -12.76 13.73
CA GLU A 28 -13.37 -12.17 14.07
C GLU A 28 -12.14 -13.05 13.68
N TYR A 29 -12.30 -14.35 13.68
CA TYR A 29 -11.21 -15.29 13.35
C TYR A 29 -11.54 -16.11 12.10
N THR A 30 -11.89 -15.42 11.03
CA THR A 30 -12.11 -16.08 9.73
C THR A 30 -10.78 -16.52 9.12
N ASP A 31 -10.64 -17.80 8.82
CA ASP A 31 -9.48 -18.34 8.11
C ASP A 31 -9.59 -18.04 6.61
N VAL A 32 -8.61 -17.40 6.04
CA VAL A 32 -8.56 -17.11 4.60
C VAL A 32 -7.47 -17.94 3.95
N PRO A 33 -7.80 -18.82 2.98
CA PRO A 33 -6.79 -19.60 2.30
C PRO A 33 -5.89 -18.72 1.44
N VAL A 34 -4.61 -19.09 1.34
CA VAL A 34 -3.63 -18.52 0.42
C VAL A 34 -2.93 -19.66 -0.28
N MET A 35 -3.25 -19.85 -1.54
CA MET A 35 -2.80 -21.01 -2.31
C MET A 35 -1.50 -20.70 -3.05
N GLY A 36 -0.55 -21.62 -2.94
CA GLY A 36 0.73 -21.56 -3.63
C GLY A 36 0.72 -22.21 -5.01
N TYR A 37 1.66 -21.77 -5.84
CA TYR A 37 1.96 -22.38 -7.13
C TYR A 37 2.42 -23.84 -6.94
N ASP A 38 1.80 -24.74 -7.65
CA ASP A 38 2.10 -26.18 -7.51
C ASP A 38 3.35 -26.62 -8.28
N GLY A 39 3.73 -25.93 -9.35
CA GLY A 39 4.92 -26.24 -10.14
C GLY A 39 4.88 -27.59 -10.87
N SER A 40 3.82 -28.39 -10.72
CA SER A 40 3.68 -29.65 -11.44
C SER A 40 3.25 -29.41 -12.90
N GLU A 41 3.70 -30.27 -13.81
CA GLU A 41 3.34 -30.15 -15.25
C GLU A 41 1.82 -30.20 -15.48
N PHE A 42 1.08 -30.87 -14.60
CA PHE A 42 -0.37 -31.02 -14.71
C PHE A 42 -1.18 -29.83 -14.22
N SER A 43 -0.71 -29.12 -13.20
CA SER A 43 -1.46 -28.05 -12.56
C SER A 43 -0.85 -26.66 -12.77
N SER A 44 0.32 -26.58 -13.39
CA SER A 44 1.05 -25.30 -13.59
C SER A 44 0.21 -24.24 -14.33
N ILE A 45 -0.64 -24.64 -15.27
CA ILE A 45 -1.54 -23.72 -15.97
C ILE A 45 -2.69 -23.24 -15.06
N MET A 46 -3.18 -24.12 -14.19
CA MET A 46 -4.31 -23.80 -13.28
C MET A 46 -3.87 -22.99 -12.07
N THR A 47 -2.60 -23.08 -11.67
CA THR A 47 -2.01 -22.35 -10.54
C THR A 47 -1.05 -21.23 -10.98
N ALA A 48 -1.08 -20.86 -12.26
CA ALA A 48 -0.27 -19.75 -12.77
C ALA A 48 -0.62 -18.45 -12.04
N GLY A 49 0.41 -17.78 -11.48
CA GLY A 49 0.24 -16.57 -10.67
C GLY A 49 -0.13 -16.83 -9.19
N TYR A 50 -0.25 -18.09 -8.78
CA TYR A 50 -0.37 -18.41 -7.35
C TYR A 50 0.96 -18.14 -6.63
N CYS A 51 0.92 -18.12 -5.30
CA CYS A 51 2.03 -17.65 -4.49
C CYS A 51 3.28 -18.53 -4.59
N GLU A 52 4.41 -17.88 -4.72
CA GLU A 52 5.74 -18.46 -4.55
C GLU A 52 6.40 -17.93 -3.26
N SER A 53 7.43 -18.61 -2.78
CA SER A 53 8.10 -18.21 -1.54
C SER A 53 8.68 -16.78 -1.65
N GLY A 54 8.27 -15.92 -0.77
CA GLY A 54 8.67 -14.50 -0.73
C GLY A 54 7.63 -13.53 -1.28
N ASP A 55 6.57 -14.01 -1.93
CA ASP A 55 5.48 -13.15 -2.42
C ASP A 55 4.75 -12.45 -1.27
N VAL A 56 4.43 -11.19 -1.46
CA VAL A 56 3.65 -10.40 -0.50
C VAL A 56 2.17 -10.49 -0.83
N ILE A 57 1.38 -10.99 0.12
CA ILE A 57 -0.05 -11.20 -0.05
C ILE A 57 -0.80 -9.95 0.38
N THR A 58 -1.76 -9.55 -0.45
CA THR A 58 -2.68 -8.46 -0.13
C THR A 58 -4.10 -8.99 0.05
N PHE A 59 -4.94 -8.23 0.73
CA PHE A 59 -6.30 -8.64 1.05
C PHE A 59 -7.30 -7.58 0.60
N LYS A 60 -8.44 -8.06 0.12
CA LYS A 60 -9.61 -7.21 -0.19
C LYS A 60 -10.85 -7.85 0.41
N VAL A 61 -11.79 -7.00 0.77
CA VAL A 61 -13.13 -7.42 1.21
C VAL A 61 -14.12 -7.08 0.11
N TYR A 62 -14.92 -8.06 -0.28
CA TYR A 62 -16.08 -7.82 -1.12
C TYR A 62 -17.31 -7.67 -0.23
N ASP A 63 -17.78 -6.44 -0.10
CA ASP A 63 -19.03 -6.08 0.58
C ASP A 63 -20.19 -6.42 -0.34
N VAL A 64 -20.92 -7.47 0.00
CA VAL A 64 -22.05 -7.96 -0.80
C VAL A 64 -23.21 -6.99 -0.76
N SER A 65 -23.39 -6.28 0.34
CA SER A 65 -24.52 -5.35 0.53
C SER A 65 -24.38 -4.10 -0.36
N GLN A 66 -23.15 -3.66 -0.59
CA GLN A 66 -22.83 -2.48 -1.39
C GLN A 66 -22.34 -2.82 -2.80
N ASP A 67 -22.16 -4.11 -3.14
CA ASP A 67 -21.55 -4.58 -4.39
C ASP A 67 -20.20 -3.92 -4.65
N LYS A 68 -19.34 -3.88 -3.61
CA LYS A 68 -18.10 -3.12 -3.61
C LYS A 68 -16.92 -3.95 -3.13
N LEU A 69 -15.79 -3.83 -3.84
CA LEU A 69 -14.51 -4.38 -3.43
C LEU A 69 -13.70 -3.30 -2.69
N VAL A 70 -13.32 -3.57 -1.45
CA VAL A 70 -12.58 -2.66 -0.58
C VAL A 70 -11.18 -3.23 -0.35
N GLU A 71 -10.15 -2.43 -0.59
CA GLU A 71 -8.78 -2.81 -0.25
C GLU A 71 -8.57 -2.71 1.26
N MET A 72 -7.91 -3.72 1.81
CA MET A 72 -7.59 -3.78 3.23
C MET A 72 -6.11 -3.51 3.45
N ASP A 73 -5.81 -2.78 4.51
CA ASP A 73 -4.45 -2.65 5.01
C ASP A 73 -4.19 -3.75 6.04
N SER A 74 -3.06 -4.45 5.88
CA SER A 74 -2.65 -5.55 6.75
C SER A 74 -1.16 -5.42 7.07
N PRO A 75 -0.80 -4.52 8.00
CA PRO A 75 0.61 -4.20 8.29
C PRO A 75 1.42 -5.40 8.81
N GLU A 76 0.74 -6.43 9.33
CA GLU A 76 1.37 -7.65 9.82
C GLU A 76 1.48 -8.74 8.73
N ALA A 77 0.97 -8.48 7.52
CA ALA A 77 1.08 -9.44 6.44
C ALA A 77 2.55 -9.71 6.11
N THR A 78 2.93 -10.97 6.26
CA THR A 78 4.29 -11.44 5.98
C THR A 78 4.37 -12.06 4.60
N ALA A 79 5.59 -12.20 4.07
CA ALA A 79 5.81 -12.93 2.85
C ALA A 79 5.30 -14.37 2.96
N TRP A 80 4.69 -14.88 1.89
CA TRP A 80 4.24 -16.27 1.82
C TRP A 80 5.43 -17.23 1.89
N VAL A 81 5.34 -18.21 2.77
CA VAL A 81 6.45 -19.15 3.05
C VAL A 81 6.17 -20.58 2.62
N GLY A 82 4.95 -20.90 2.24
CA GLY A 82 4.57 -22.24 1.78
C GLY A 82 3.15 -22.64 2.20
N ASN A 83 2.66 -23.70 1.55
CA ASN A 83 1.39 -24.32 1.92
C ASN A 83 1.46 -24.85 3.36
N ASN A 84 0.33 -24.80 4.07
CA ASN A 84 0.18 -25.18 5.49
C ASN A 84 0.88 -24.23 6.50
N ALA A 85 1.44 -23.11 6.09
CA ALA A 85 1.78 -22.04 7.01
C ALA A 85 0.51 -21.32 7.48
N MET A 86 0.49 -20.89 8.74
CA MET A 86 -0.61 -20.12 9.32
C MET A 86 -0.05 -18.84 9.93
N SER A 87 -0.66 -17.73 9.62
CA SER A 87 -0.36 -16.43 10.22
C SER A 87 -1.66 -15.78 10.70
N VAL A 88 -1.60 -15.09 11.82
CA VAL A 88 -2.70 -14.25 12.30
C VAL A 88 -2.36 -12.82 11.91
N ILE A 89 -3.25 -12.17 11.20
CA ILE A 89 -3.10 -10.79 10.77
C ILE A 89 -4.34 -9.98 11.16
N SER A 90 -4.15 -8.71 11.46
CA SER A 90 -5.23 -7.76 11.60
C SER A 90 -5.44 -7.04 10.27
N MET A 91 -6.69 -6.81 9.90
CA MET A 91 -7.03 -6.05 8.69
C MET A 91 -7.84 -4.82 9.09
N THR A 92 -7.50 -3.70 8.48
CA THR A 92 -8.26 -2.45 8.61
C THR A 92 -8.55 -1.89 7.23
N ASP A 93 -9.60 -1.09 7.11
CA ASP A 93 -9.89 -0.39 5.87
C ASP A 93 -8.67 0.44 5.46
N LYS A 94 -8.23 0.28 4.21
CA LYS A 94 -7.21 1.14 3.66
C LYS A 94 -7.79 2.54 3.47
N ILE A 95 -7.49 3.44 4.41
CA ILE A 95 -7.94 4.83 4.34
C ILE A 95 -7.15 5.53 3.23
N LEU A 96 -7.75 5.60 2.06
CA LEU A 96 -7.18 6.34 0.93
C LEU A 96 -7.50 7.84 1.08
N PRO A 97 -6.56 8.71 0.76
CA PRO A 97 -6.80 10.15 0.78
C PRO A 97 -7.92 10.55 -0.19
N THR A 98 -8.81 11.40 0.26
CA THR A 98 -9.91 11.96 -0.56
C THR A 98 -9.60 13.35 -1.12
N SER A 99 -8.47 13.94 -0.72
CA SER A 99 -7.97 15.22 -1.19
C SER A 99 -6.47 15.20 -1.37
N ILE A 100 -5.98 16.03 -2.30
CA ILE A 100 -4.54 16.25 -2.45
C ILE A 100 -4.08 17.12 -1.28
N ALA A 101 -2.99 16.71 -0.62
CA ALA A 101 -2.37 17.47 0.45
C ALA A 101 -0.84 17.33 0.39
N LEU A 102 -0.16 18.42 0.78
CA LEU A 102 1.27 18.41 1.05
C LEU A 102 1.47 18.63 2.55
N GLY A 103 2.12 17.68 3.19
CA GLY A 103 2.41 17.73 4.62
C GLY A 103 3.58 18.65 4.94
N ASN A 104 3.76 18.93 6.22
CA ASN A 104 4.90 19.69 6.69
C ASN A 104 6.16 18.82 6.67
N ALA A 105 7.28 19.43 6.29
CA ALA A 105 8.59 18.80 6.43
C ALA A 105 8.89 18.52 7.91
N TYR A 106 9.32 17.29 8.22
CA TYR A 106 9.71 16.91 9.57
C TYR A 106 10.96 16.01 9.57
N PRO A 107 11.97 16.31 10.41
CA PRO A 107 12.07 17.45 11.32
C PRO A 107 12.16 18.79 10.58
N ASN A 108 11.73 19.88 11.24
CA ASN A 108 11.94 21.25 10.77
C ASN A 108 12.12 22.18 11.99
N PRO A 109 13.30 22.79 12.24
CA PRO A 109 14.51 22.72 11.41
C PRO A 109 15.10 21.31 11.31
N PHE A 110 15.87 21.04 10.25
CA PHE A 110 16.47 19.73 9.97
C PHE A 110 18.00 19.81 9.78
N ASN A 111 18.69 18.67 9.99
CA ASN A 111 20.13 18.52 9.78
C ASN A 111 20.50 17.04 9.57
N PRO A 112 21.00 16.61 8.43
CA PRO A 112 20.88 17.28 7.13
C PRO A 112 19.60 16.90 6.38
N SER A 113 18.77 16.01 6.95
CA SER A 113 17.64 15.39 6.24
C SER A 113 16.30 15.76 6.86
N THR A 114 15.29 15.84 6.01
CA THR A 114 13.89 16.01 6.39
C THR A 114 13.00 15.14 5.51
N THR A 115 11.84 14.73 6.02
CA THR A 115 10.84 13.97 5.28
C THR A 115 9.62 14.84 5.02
N ILE A 116 9.09 14.78 3.81
CA ILE A 116 7.88 15.46 3.39
C ILE A 116 6.85 14.38 3.04
N SER A 117 5.69 14.41 3.70
CA SER A 117 4.55 13.55 3.35
C SER A 117 3.65 14.24 2.36
N TYR A 118 2.99 13.47 1.49
CA TYR A 118 1.97 14.01 0.59
C TYR A 118 0.90 12.97 0.30
N ASP A 119 -0.32 13.45 0.12
CA ASP A 119 -1.50 12.65 -0.15
C ASP A 119 -1.97 12.87 -1.58
N ILE A 120 -2.35 11.80 -2.26
CA ILE A 120 -2.87 11.79 -3.63
C ILE A 120 -4.25 11.15 -3.61
N SER A 121 -5.27 11.89 -4.07
CA SER A 121 -6.67 11.46 -4.03
C SER A 121 -7.15 10.67 -5.26
N SER A 122 -6.34 10.57 -6.29
CA SER A 122 -6.56 9.76 -7.50
C SER A 122 -5.26 9.64 -8.28
N ASP A 123 -5.15 8.67 -9.14
CA ASP A 123 -3.96 8.48 -9.98
C ASP A 123 -3.66 9.74 -10.77
N MET A 124 -2.45 10.27 -10.60
CA MET A 124 -2.04 11.51 -11.24
C MET A 124 -0.53 11.65 -11.40
N ASN A 125 -0.12 12.57 -12.26
CA ASN A 125 1.29 12.93 -12.39
C ASN A 125 1.67 13.90 -11.27
N VAL A 126 2.72 13.57 -10.52
CA VAL A 126 3.22 14.33 -9.37
C VAL A 126 4.60 14.85 -9.67
N ASN A 127 4.85 16.09 -9.24
CA ASN A 127 6.17 16.72 -9.24
C ASN A 127 6.37 17.43 -7.89
N ILE A 128 7.37 17.00 -7.13
CA ILE A 128 7.76 17.63 -5.86
C ILE A 128 9.19 18.12 -6.00
N ASN A 129 9.36 19.45 -5.95
CA ASN A 129 10.62 20.11 -6.14
C ASN A 129 10.96 21.02 -4.95
N VAL A 130 12.24 21.14 -4.64
CA VAL A 130 12.73 22.06 -3.61
C VAL A 130 13.37 23.27 -4.27
N TYR A 131 13.04 24.44 -3.76
CA TYR A 131 13.53 25.74 -4.24
C TYR A 131 14.24 26.52 -3.14
N ASP A 132 15.27 27.25 -3.50
CA ASP A 132 15.87 28.24 -2.61
C ASP A 132 15.07 29.56 -2.57
N VAL A 133 15.49 30.50 -1.72
CA VAL A 133 14.85 31.82 -1.57
C VAL A 133 14.91 32.69 -2.84
N GLN A 134 15.71 32.33 -3.82
CA GLN A 134 15.82 33.00 -5.12
C GLN A 134 14.93 32.33 -6.18
N GLY A 135 14.18 31.29 -5.80
CA GLY A 135 13.31 30.53 -6.71
C GLY A 135 14.07 29.57 -7.63
N ARG A 136 15.32 29.27 -7.36
CA ARG A 136 16.09 28.28 -8.11
C ARG A 136 15.78 26.88 -7.57
N MET A 137 15.47 25.95 -8.45
CA MET A 137 15.28 24.56 -8.10
C MET A 137 16.63 23.96 -7.64
N VAL A 138 16.65 23.40 -6.44
CA VAL A 138 17.84 22.79 -5.82
C VAL A 138 17.73 21.27 -5.74
N ALA A 139 16.54 20.72 -5.76
CA ALA A 139 16.31 19.28 -5.81
C ALA A 139 14.94 18.95 -6.42
N GLU A 140 14.87 17.82 -7.13
CA GLU A 140 13.63 17.14 -7.50
C GLU A 140 13.50 15.92 -6.61
N LEU A 141 12.42 15.82 -5.83
CA LEU A 141 12.23 14.77 -4.83
C LEU A 141 11.33 13.65 -5.33
N ALA A 142 10.32 13.99 -6.11
CA ALA A 142 9.44 13.01 -6.74
C ALA A 142 9.00 13.52 -8.11
N SER A 143 8.89 12.60 -9.08
CA SER A 143 8.41 12.88 -10.43
C SER A 143 7.76 11.64 -11.02
N GLY A 144 6.66 11.80 -11.76
CA GLY A 144 5.96 10.74 -12.49
C GLY A 144 4.56 10.43 -11.98
N VAL A 145 3.95 9.42 -12.62
CA VAL A 145 2.60 8.96 -12.25
C VAL A 145 2.65 8.22 -10.93
N LYS A 146 1.72 8.57 -10.05
CA LYS A 146 1.49 7.94 -8.75
C LYS A 146 0.02 7.57 -8.61
N ASP A 147 -0.23 6.41 -8.05
CA ASP A 147 -1.58 5.94 -7.74
C ASP A 147 -2.15 6.70 -6.53
N GLN A 148 -3.46 6.61 -6.32
CA GLN A 148 -4.09 7.14 -5.12
C GLN A 148 -3.43 6.57 -3.87
N GLY A 149 -2.99 7.42 -2.94
CA GLY A 149 -2.32 6.96 -1.73
C GLY A 149 -1.63 8.05 -0.94
N ARG A 150 -1.04 7.62 0.17
CA ARG A 150 -0.19 8.45 1.02
C ARG A 150 1.27 8.08 0.80
N TYR A 151 2.10 9.09 0.60
CA TYR A 151 3.51 8.94 0.25
C TYR A 151 4.40 9.78 1.14
N GLU A 152 5.65 9.36 1.24
CA GLU A 152 6.70 10.12 1.90
C GLU A 152 7.93 10.19 1.00
N VAL A 153 8.60 11.33 1.01
CA VAL A 153 9.87 11.53 0.32
C VAL A 153 10.86 12.22 1.25
N MET A 154 12.06 11.70 1.28
CA MET A 154 13.14 12.27 2.09
C MET A 154 14.02 13.18 1.22
N TRP A 155 14.29 14.38 1.74
CA TRP A 155 15.30 15.27 1.21
C TRP A 155 16.53 15.29 2.09
N ASN A 156 17.69 14.98 1.50
CA ASN A 156 18.99 15.16 2.11
C ASN A 156 19.66 16.40 1.51
N ALA A 157 19.93 17.39 2.36
CA ALA A 157 20.48 18.69 2.01
C ALA A 157 22.01 18.80 2.30
N ASP A 158 22.76 17.71 2.42
CA ASP A 158 24.20 17.72 2.72
C ASP A 158 24.99 18.65 1.78
N ASN A 159 24.55 18.78 0.54
CA ASN A 159 25.20 19.61 -0.47
C ASN A 159 24.53 20.98 -0.65
N SER A 160 23.61 21.33 0.23
CA SER A 160 22.88 22.60 0.18
C SER A 160 23.37 23.54 1.28
N SER A 161 23.38 24.84 1.02
CA SER A 161 23.75 25.82 2.04
C SER A 161 22.71 25.91 3.13
N THR A 162 23.12 26.29 4.34
CA THR A 162 22.17 26.59 5.43
C THR A 162 21.25 27.73 5.00
N GLY A 163 19.94 27.55 5.12
CA GLY A 163 18.97 28.55 4.68
C GLY A 163 17.52 28.07 4.75
N ILE A 164 16.64 28.85 4.16
CA ILE A 164 15.21 28.57 4.00
C ILE A 164 15.00 28.00 2.60
N TYR A 165 14.16 26.96 2.52
CA TYR A 165 13.78 26.31 1.28
C TYR A 165 12.25 26.17 1.21
N PHE A 166 11.74 26.13 0.01
CA PHE A 166 10.32 25.94 -0.29
C PHE A 166 10.13 24.63 -1.06
N VAL A 167 9.03 23.96 -0.81
CA VAL A 167 8.61 22.74 -1.51
C VAL A 167 7.29 22.99 -2.20
#